data_30582d4ecd62a650f36557d7cb98cf2c
#
_entry.id   30582d4ecd62a650f36557d7cb98cf2c
#
_cell.length_a   1.000
_cell.length_b   1.000
_cell.length_c   1.000
_cell.angle_alpha   90.00
_cell.angle_beta   90.00
_cell.angle_gamma   90.00
#
_symmetry.space_group_name_H-M   'P 1'
#
loop_
_entity.id
_entity.type
_entity.pdbx_description
1 polymer ?
#
loop_
_entity_poly.entity_id
_entity_poly.type
_entity_poly.pdbx_seq_one_letter_code
_entity_poly.pdbx_strand_id
1 'polypeptide(L)'
;METTFKTQDLELLKKAVNSASRIIIFPHTAPDGDALGSTLAWAKTLAQVKPEARITVISPDKVERYLEWLPYTDELCIYGEETEQALQLIAEADLIFHLDHNQISRLRYPDLVEAARQAEGYRIMIDHHLYPEEGFDVVFSFPPFSSTCELVSTLIEALGWSDLISPDIATLLASGIITDTGRFMYNCFRPEVFRQFTHLIAKGADYPYIIDQLSYHGTLEELKLRGYILHEKLEVYSELGAAIITLNQEEMQARGLSKGDTEGLVNLPLSVEGIDCVCFIREDKTQVKISLRSIGSFPVNILAQEGFGGGGHLNAAGGEWQGDIDGARQQFLAHLKQLRAKSIN
;
A
#
# COMPACT_ATOMS: atom_id res chain seq x y z
N MET A 1 10.04 1.19 27.83
CA MET A 1 9.95 1.24 26.36
C MET A 1 10.36 2.64 25.94
N GLU A 2 11.43 2.79 25.16
CA GLU A 2 11.69 4.07 24.50
C GLU A 2 10.46 4.37 23.64
N THR A 3 9.91 5.57 23.80
CA THR A 3 8.75 5.99 23.02
C THR A 3 9.17 6.14 21.57
N THR A 4 8.58 5.37 20.67
CA THR A 4 8.84 5.42 19.22
C THR A 4 8.62 6.83 18.67
N PHE A 5 7.70 7.58 19.27
CA PHE A 5 7.28 8.92 18.83
C PHE A 5 7.79 10.00 19.78
N LYS A 6 8.13 11.17 19.23
CA LYS A 6 8.44 12.36 20.05
C LYS A 6 7.17 12.85 20.73
N THR A 7 7.25 13.12 22.03
CA THR A 7 6.13 13.67 22.82
C THR A 7 5.53 14.92 22.18
N GLN A 8 6.38 15.80 21.66
CA GLN A 8 5.95 17.02 20.99
C GLN A 8 5.04 16.75 19.76
N ASP A 9 5.38 15.74 18.93
CA ASP A 9 4.60 15.41 17.73
C ASP A 9 3.24 14.80 18.12
N LEU A 10 3.19 13.98 19.20
CA LEU A 10 1.93 13.47 19.73
C LEU A 10 1.04 14.59 20.28
N GLU A 11 1.61 15.58 20.96
CA GLU A 11 0.86 16.75 21.47
C GLU A 11 0.34 17.62 20.33
N LEU A 12 1.15 17.85 19.27
CA LEU A 12 0.72 18.58 18.08
C LEU A 12 -0.44 17.88 17.37
N LEU A 13 -0.36 16.56 17.21
CA LEU A 13 -1.43 15.76 16.63
C LEU A 13 -2.72 15.88 17.47
N LYS A 14 -2.65 15.66 18.78
CA LYS A 14 -3.81 15.82 19.68
C LYS A 14 -4.43 17.20 19.58
N LYS A 15 -3.59 18.25 19.55
CA LYS A 15 -4.06 19.64 19.41
C LYS A 15 -4.75 19.86 18.07
N ALA A 16 -4.19 19.37 16.97
CA ALA A 16 -4.79 19.48 15.63
C ALA A 16 -6.15 18.79 15.58
N VAL A 17 -6.26 17.55 16.05
CA VAL A 17 -7.52 16.80 16.12
C VAL A 17 -8.56 17.54 16.96
N ASN A 18 -8.20 18.02 18.16
CA ASN A 18 -9.12 18.72 19.04
C ASN A 18 -9.64 20.04 18.46
N SER A 19 -8.86 20.70 17.60
CA SER A 19 -9.22 21.98 16.98
C SER A 19 -10.04 21.83 15.70
N ALA A 20 -9.93 20.68 15.01
CA ALA A 20 -10.56 20.48 13.72
C ALA A 20 -12.05 20.17 13.83
N SER A 21 -12.81 20.66 12.85
CA SER A 21 -14.23 20.34 12.66
C SER A 21 -14.48 19.56 11.37
N ARG A 22 -13.56 19.69 10.39
CA ARG A 22 -13.62 19.00 9.09
C ARG A 22 -12.28 18.34 8.81
N ILE A 23 -12.29 17.01 8.80
CA ILE A 23 -11.10 16.20 8.69
C ILE A 23 -11.17 15.37 7.41
N ILE A 24 -10.15 15.49 6.58
CA ILE A 24 -9.98 14.67 5.38
C ILE A 24 -8.83 13.70 5.58
N ILE A 25 -9.00 12.48 5.07
CA ILE A 25 -7.99 11.43 5.12
C ILE A 25 -7.83 10.85 3.72
N PHE A 26 -6.57 10.79 3.23
CA PHE A 26 -6.24 10.24 1.94
C PHE A 26 -5.45 8.95 2.06
N PRO A 27 -5.89 7.84 1.43
CA PRO A 27 -5.02 6.74 0.99
C PRO A 27 -4.31 7.12 -0.31
N HIS A 28 -3.36 6.30 -0.75
CA HIS A 28 -2.80 6.43 -2.10
C HIS A 28 -3.75 5.93 -3.21
N THR A 29 -3.42 6.23 -4.50
CA THR A 29 -4.14 5.69 -5.68
C THR A 29 -4.04 4.17 -5.75
N ALA A 30 -5.08 3.51 -6.26
CA ALA A 30 -5.23 2.05 -6.26
C ALA A 30 -4.94 1.47 -4.86
N PRO A 31 -5.73 1.89 -3.83
CA PRO A 31 -5.44 1.57 -2.45
C PRO A 31 -5.48 0.06 -2.21
N ASP A 32 -4.47 -0.43 -1.54
CA ASP A 32 -4.38 -1.83 -1.09
C ASP A 32 -4.94 -2.02 0.34
N GLY A 33 -4.69 -3.19 0.92
CA GLY A 33 -5.22 -3.50 2.25
C GLY A 33 -4.61 -2.66 3.37
N ASP A 34 -3.37 -2.18 3.21
CA ASP A 34 -2.72 -1.32 4.20
C ASP A 34 -3.24 0.12 4.10
N ALA A 35 -3.35 0.66 2.88
CA ALA A 35 -3.89 2.00 2.64
C ALA A 35 -5.35 2.12 3.12
N LEU A 36 -6.22 1.15 2.79
CA LEU A 36 -7.61 1.14 3.24
C LEU A 36 -7.71 0.85 4.74
N GLY A 37 -6.98 -0.15 5.22
CA GLY A 37 -6.99 -0.53 6.63
C GLY A 37 -6.57 0.61 7.54
N SER A 38 -5.46 1.29 7.21
CA SER A 38 -4.94 2.40 8.01
C SER A 38 -5.87 3.63 7.98
N THR A 39 -6.34 4.03 6.80
CA THR A 39 -7.20 5.23 6.66
C THR A 39 -8.57 5.06 7.30
N LEU A 40 -9.22 3.92 7.07
CA LEU A 40 -10.54 3.64 7.66
C LEU A 40 -10.46 3.45 9.18
N ALA A 41 -9.45 2.71 9.67
CA ALA A 41 -9.22 2.55 11.10
C ALA A 41 -8.95 3.89 11.79
N TRP A 42 -8.12 4.75 11.18
CA TRP A 42 -7.82 6.07 11.69
C TRP A 42 -9.06 6.94 11.71
N ALA A 43 -9.86 6.97 10.63
CA ALA A 43 -11.12 7.71 10.56
C ALA A 43 -12.09 7.30 11.67
N LYS A 44 -12.27 5.99 11.88
CA LYS A 44 -13.19 5.47 12.91
C LYS A 44 -12.68 5.71 14.34
N THR A 45 -11.36 5.72 14.53
CA THR A 45 -10.75 6.11 15.81
C THR A 45 -11.00 7.61 16.08
N LEU A 46 -10.74 8.46 15.09
CA LEU A 46 -10.98 9.90 15.22
C LEU A 46 -12.46 10.23 15.44
N ALA A 47 -13.40 9.51 14.82
CA ALA A 47 -14.82 9.69 15.05
C ALA A 47 -15.25 9.40 16.50
N GLN A 48 -14.54 8.54 17.21
CA GLN A 48 -14.75 8.32 18.64
C GLN A 48 -14.09 9.40 19.50
N VAL A 49 -12.90 9.88 19.10
CA VAL A 49 -12.18 10.95 19.82
C VAL A 49 -12.89 12.29 19.67
N LYS A 50 -13.47 12.56 18.50
CA LYS A 50 -14.10 13.83 18.13
C LYS A 50 -15.43 13.59 17.42
N PRO A 51 -16.49 13.18 18.13
CA PRO A 51 -17.78 12.80 17.53
C PRO A 51 -18.48 13.94 16.77
N GLU A 52 -18.16 15.19 17.08
CA GLU A 52 -18.74 16.38 16.44
C GLU A 52 -18.04 16.77 15.13
N ALA A 53 -16.85 16.20 14.82
CA ALA A 53 -16.14 16.49 13.60
C ALA A 53 -16.72 15.71 12.41
N ARG A 54 -16.79 16.36 11.25
CA ARG A 54 -17.05 15.67 9.99
C ARG A 54 -15.74 15.07 9.48
N ILE A 55 -15.67 13.74 9.40
CA ILE A 55 -14.50 13.00 8.93
C ILE A 55 -14.86 12.30 7.64
N THR A 56 -14.06 12.50 6.60
CA THR A 56 -14.27 11.86 5.30
C THR A 56 -12.95 11.27 4.80
N VAL A 57 -12.99 9.99 4.42
CA VAL A 57 -11.90 9.36 3.68
C VAL A 57 -12.17 9.55 2.20
N ILE A 58 -11.27 10.25 1.49
CA ILE A 58 -11.36 10.46 0.05
C ILE A 58 -10.37 9.52 -0.63
N SER A 59 -10.88 8.46 -1.24
CA SER A 59 -10.08 7.54 -2.02
C SER A 59 -9.95 8.04 -3.46
N PRO A 60 -8.74 8.09 -4.04
CA PRO A 60 -8.58 8.41 -5.45
C PRO A 60 -9.34 7.45 -6.37
N ASP A 61 -9.27 6.16 -6.07
CA ASP A 61 -9.85 5.08 -6.87
C ASP A 61 -10.87 4.25 -6.08
N LYS A 62 -11.70 3.48 -6.81
CA LYS A 62 -12.58 2.47 -6.22
C LYS A 62 -11.79 1.41 -5.49
N VAL A 63 -12.45 0.82 -4.51
CA VAL A 63 -11.94 -0.37 -3.82
C VAL A 63 -11.91 -1.55 -4.80
N GLU A 64 -10.80 -2.24 -4.85
CA GLU A 64 -10.70 -3.48 -5.63
C GLU A 64 -11.56 -4.59 -4.98
N ARG A 65 -12.22 -5.40 -5.82
CA ARG A 65 -13.19 -6.44 -5.39
C ARG A 65 -12.71 -7.31 -4.21
N TYR A 66 -11.43 -7.65 -4.19
CA TYR A 66 -10.87 -8.51 -3.15
C TYR A 66 -10.71 -7.83 -1.77
N LEU A 67 -10.99 -6.52 -1.69
CA LEU A 67 -10.95 -5.71 -0.47
C LEU A 67 -12.31 -5.13 -0.07
N GLU A 68 -13.37 -5.31 -0.89
CA GLU A 68 -14.72 -4.80 -0.60
C GLU A 68 -15.33 -5.33 0.71
N TRP A 69 -14.81 -6.44 1.21
CA TRP A 69 -15.22 -7.03 2.47
C TRP A 69 -14.72 -6.29 3.72
N LEU A 70 -13.73 -5.39 3.55
CA LEU A 70 -13.23 -4.58 4.67
C LEU A 70 -14.33 -3.68 5.21
N PRO A 71 -14.46 -3.56 6.56
CA PRO A 71 -15.45 -2.67 7.16
C PRO A 71 -15.37 -1.24 6.62
N TYR A 72 -16.54 -0.61 6.40
CA TYR A 72 -16.68 0.81 6.05
C TYR A 72 -16.16 1.21 4.67
N THR A 73 -15.87 0.29 3.76
CA THR A 73 -15.48 0.60 2.38
C THR A 73 -16.58 1.30 1.58
N ASP A 74 -17.84 1.10 1.97
CA ASP A 74 -19.02 1.76 1.42
C ASP A 74 -19.19 3.24 1.88
N GLU A 75 -18.42 3.69 2.86
CA GLU A 75 -18.43 5.08 3.35
C GLU A 75 -17.38 5.98 2.65
N LEU A 76 -16.57 5.43 1.77
CA LEU A 76 -15.53 6.18 1.05
C LEU A 76 -16.15 7.19 0.07
N CYS A 77 -15.65 8.41 0.04
CA CYS A 77 -15.82 9.33 -1.07
C CYS A 77 -14.84 8.95 -2.18
N ILE A 78 -15.34 8.46 -3.30
CA ILE A 78 -14.49 8.03 -4.43
C ILE A 78 -14.29 9.22 -5.36
N TYR A 79 -13.07 9.74 -5.42
CA TYR A 79 -12.75 10.93 -6.22
C TYR A 79 -13.17 10.80 -7.69
N GLY A 80 -12.92 9.65 -8.32
CA GLY A 80 -13.30 9.41 -9.72
C GLY A 80 -14.81 9.43 -9.99
N GLU A 81 -15.66 9.32 -8.95
CA GLU A 81 -17.11 9.33 -9.06
C GLU A 81 -17.73 10.62 -8.50
N GLU A 82 -17.11 11.22 -7.49
CA GLU A 82 -17.62 12.36 -6.72
C GLU A 82 -16.65 13.55 -6.75
N THR A 83 -16.03 13.82 -7.91
CA THR A 83 -14.92 14.77 -8.08
C THR A 83 -15.24 16.16 -7.49
N GLU A 84 -16.40 16.75 -7.84
CA GLU A 84 -16.77 18.11 -7.37
C GLU A 84 -16.95 18.15 -5.86
N GLN A 85 -17.62 17.14 -5.29
CA GLN A 85 -17.81 17.01 -3.85
C GLN A 85 -16.48 16.83 -3.12
N ALA A 86 -15.60 15.97 -3.63
CA ALA A 86 -14.29 15.74 -3.04
C ALA A 86 -13.45 17.02 -3.02
N LEU A 87 -13.40 17.78 -4.14
CA LEU A 87 -12.67 19.04 -4.22
C LEU A 87 -13.23 20.10 -3.25
N GLN A 88 -14.54 20.17 -3.10
CA GLN A 88 -15.16 21.07 -2.10
C GLN A 88 -14.77 20.67 -0.67
N LEU A 89 -14.85 19.38 -0.33
CA LEU A 89 -14.48 18.88 1.00
C LEU A 89 -13.01 19.18 1.33
N ILE A 90 -12.09 19.04 0.36
CA ILE A 90 -10.68 19.36 0.51
C ILE A 90 -10.48 20.86 0.78
N ALA A 91 -11.14 21.72 0.01
CA ALA A 91 -11.02 23.17 0.16
C ALA A 91 -11.54 23.69 1.51
N GLU A 92 -12.49 22.96 2.12
CA GLU A 92 -13.08 23.30 3.41
C GLU A 92 -12.39 22.64 4.62
N ALA A 93 -11.40 21.77 4.40
CA ALA A 93 -10.79 20.96 5.45
C ALA A 93 -9.95 21.81 6.42
N ASP A 94 -10.11 21.56 7.72
CA ASP A 94 -9.28 22.15 8.78
C ASP A 94 -8.06 21.30 9.07
N LEU A 95 -8.15 19.98 8.84
CA LEU A 95 -7.12 19.00 9.11
C LEU A 95 -7.13 17.93 8.02
N ILE A 96 -5.95 17.63 7.49
CA ILE A 96 -5.78 16.69 6.38
C ILE A 96 -4.73 15.66 6.77
N PHE A 97 -5.09 14.40 6.68
CA PHE A 97 -4.18 13.28 6.88
C PHE A 97 -3.83 12.62 5.55
N HIS A 98 -2.57 12.31 5.39
CA HIS A 98 -2.04 11.48 4.32
C HIS A 98 -1.50 10.20 4.92
N LEU A 99 -2.14 9.06 4.62
CA LEU A 99 -1.76 7.77 5.14
C LEU A 99 -1.29 6.84 4.03
N ASP A 100 -0.24 6.09 4.35
CA ASP A 100 0.33 5.06 3.48
C ASP A 100 0.86 5.60 2.13
N HIS A 101 1.32 6.83 2.15
CA HIS A 101 2.06 7.40 1.03
C HIS A 101 3.00 8.52 1.48
N ASN A 102 4.20 8.47 0.95
CA ASN A 102 5.28 9.39 1.27
C ASN A 102 5.25 10.71 0.48
N GLN A 103 4.41 10.81 -0.55
CA GLN A 103 4.32 11.96 -1.45
C GLN A 103 2.87 12.20 -1.87
N ILE A 104 2.46 13.48 -1.92
CA ILE A 104 1.10 13.88 -2.37
C ILE A 104 0.84 13.45 -3.83
N SER A 105 1.88 13.38 -4.66
CA SER A 105 1.79 12.89 -6.04
C SER A 105 1.27 11.45 -6.16
N ARG A 106 1.30 10.68 -5.06
CA ARG A 106 0.71 9.33 -5.00
C ARG A 106 -0.83 9.31 -5.06
N LEU A 107 -1.47 10.48 -4.97
CA LEU A 107 -2.90 10.64 -5.28
C LEU A 107 -3.18 10.57 -6.79
N ARG A 108 -2.17 10.75 -7.63
CA ARG A 108 -2.10 10.54 -9.08
C ARG A 108 -2.97 11.44 -9.96
N TYR A 109 -4.19 11.75 -9.61
CA TYR A 109 -5.05 12.65 -10.38
C TYR A 109 -4.55 14.09 -10.26
N PRO A 110 -4.20 14.78 -11.36
CA PRO A 110 -3.57 16.11 -11.28
C PRO A 110 -4.36 17.12 -10.46
N ASP A 111 -5.68 17.16 -10.65
CA ASP A 111 -6.56 18.10 -9.96
C ASP A 111 -6.66 17.77 -8.45
N LEU A 112 -6.68 16.48 -8.09
CA LEU A 112 -6.69 16.03 -6.70
C LEU A 112 -5.35 16.34 -6.01
N VAL A 113 -4.23 16.10 -6.69
CA VAL A 113 -2.88 16.45 -6.20
C VAL A 113 -2.77 17.94 -5.95
N GLU A 114 -3.24 18.76 -6.91
CA GLU A 114 -3.20 20.21 -6.80
C GLU A 114 -4.09 20.71 -5.66
N ALA A 115 -5.32 20.20 -5.54
CA ALA A 115 -6.23 20.52 -4.45
C ALA A 115 -5.64 20.16 -3.08
N ALA A 116 -5.04 18.97 -2.95
CA ALA A 116 -4.41 18.55 -1.71
C ALA A 116 -3.17 19.41 -1.34
N ARG A 117 -2.43 19.90 -2.34
CA ARG A 117 -1.28 20.82 -2.14
C ARG A 117 -1.70 22.23 -1.76
N GLN A 118 -2.81 22.72 -2.32
CA GLN A 118 -3.30 24.09 -2.09
C GLN A 118 -4.21 24.21 -0.86
N ALA A 119 -4.64 23.11 -0.29
CA ALA A 119 -5.49 23.12 0.89
C ALA A 119 -4.80 23.84 2.07
N GLU A 120 -5.54 24.74 2.74
CA GLU A 120 -5.04 25.53 3.87
C GLU A 120 -5.07 24.77 5.20
N GLY A 121 -5.70 23.59 5.24
CA GLY A 121 -5.80 22.74 6.43
C GLY A 121 -4.44 22.26 6.94
N TYR A 122 -4.36 22.04 8.25
CA TYR A 122 -3.17 21.48 8.89
C TYR A 122 -2.89 20.07 8.36
N ARG A 123 -1.67 19.78 7.91
CA ARG A 123 -1.33 18.55 7.17
C ARG A 123 -0.47 17.62 8.00
N ILE A 124 -0.91 16.38 8.15
CA ILE A 124 -0.20 15.33 8.88
C ILE A 124 0.03 14.12 7.98
N MET A 125 1.26 13.63 7.93
CA MET A 125 1.63 12.39 7.26
C MET A 125 1.79 11.28 8.29
N ILE A 126 1.23 10.08 7.99
CA ILE A 126 1.46 8.84 8.74
C ILE A 126 1.79 7.76 7.71
N ASP A 127 3.07 7.36 7.63
CA ASP A 127 3.57 6.55 6.53
C ASP A 127 4.81 5.73 6.91
N HIS A 128 4.98 4.58 6.26
CA HIS A 128 6.14 3.72 6.45
C HIS A 128 7.07 3.63 5.22
N HIS A 129 6.76 4.39 4.17
CA HIS A 129 7.61 4.43 2.98
C HIS A 129 8.86 5.29 3.18
N LEU A 130 9.88 5.02 2.36
CA LEU A 130 11.13 5.81 2.33
C LEU A 130 10.91 7.16 1.65
N TYR A 131 11.72 8.15 2.01
CA TYR A 131 11.80 9.46 1.36
C TYR A 131 10.50 10.26 1.42
N PRO A 132 10.04 10.64 2.62
CA PRO A 132 8.84 11.48 2.79
C PRO A 132 9.03 12.85 2.13
N GLU A 133 7.97 13.35 1.48
CA GLU A 133 7.89 14.70 0.91
C GLU A 133 7.89 15.74 2.04
N GLU A 134 8.52 16.88 1.80
CA GLU A 134 8.48 18.03 2.71
C GLU A 134 7.15 18.81 2.60
N GLY A 135 6.85 19.66 3.60
CA GLY A 135 5.68 20.53 3.58
C GLY A 135 4.48 20.02 4.37
N PHE A 136 4.67 19.02 5.21
CA PHE A 136 3.71 18.59 6.23
C PHE A 136 4.02 19.28 7.55
N ASP A 137 2.98 19.61 8.32
CA ASP A 137 3.11 20.22 9.65
C ASP A 137 3.61 19.24 10.71
N VAL A 138 3.17 17.97 10.60
CA VAL A 138 3.66 16.86 11.43
C VAL A 138 3.87 15.64 10.55
N VAL A 139 4.99 14.94 10.76
CA VAL A 139 5.36 13.76 9.99
C VAL A 139 5.65 12.58 10.92
N PHE A 140 4.83 11.55 10.81
CA PHE A 140 5.07 10.23 11.37
C PHE A 140 5.53 9.29 10.24
N SER A 141 6.77 9.44 9.79
CA SER A 141 7.37 8.59 8.75
C SER A 141 8.36 7.63 9.40
N PHE A 142 8.01 6.32 9.37
CA PHE A 142 8.77 5.28 10.05
C PHE A 142 8.98 4.04 9.16
N PRO A 143 9.95 4.07 8.23
CA PRO A 143 10.22 2.95 7.32
C PRO A 143 10.49 1.59 7.96
N PRO A 144 10.97 1.46 9.22
CA PRO A 144 11.11 0.16 9.85
C PRO A 144 9.79 -0.54 10.22
N PHE A 145 8.66 0.16 10.21
CA PHE A 145 7.36 -0.49 10.43
C PHE A 145 7.00 -1.38 9.24
N SER A 146 6.32 -2.49 9.53
CA SER A 146 5.93 -3.45 8.52
C SER A 146 4.83 -2.95 7.60
N SER A 147 4.05 -1.99 8.08
CA SER A 147 2.89 -1.40 7.41
C SER A 147 2.47 -0.10 8.10
N THR A 148 1.72 0.73 7.41
CA THR A 148 1.08 1.91 8.00
C THR A 148 0.02 1.50 9.03
N CYS A 149 -0.63 0.35 8.87
CA CYS A 149 -1.54 -0.22 9.88
C CYS A 149 -0.83 -0.56 11.20
N GLU A 150 0.38 -1.14 11.17
CA GLU A 150 1.19 -1.33 12.37
C GLU A 150 1.51 0.01 13.04
N LEU A 151 1.91 1.00 12.23
CA LEU A 151 2.23 2.34 12.69
C LEU A 151 1.02 3.03 13.32
N VAL A 152 -0.14 3.00 12.68
CA VAL A 152 -1.41 3.56 13.21
C VAL A 152 -1.81 2.87 14.52
N SER A 153 -1.74 1.54 14.58
CA SER A 153 -2.03 0.80 15.82
C SER A 153 -1.12 1.24 16.98
N THR A 154 0.19 1.38 16.69
CA THR A 154 1.18 1.85 17.67
C THR A 154 0.93 3.31 18.07
N LEU A 155 0.52 4.16 17.12
CA LEU A 155 0.20 5.56 17.37
C LEU A 155 -1.05 5.71 18.25
N ILE A 156 -2.08 4.91 18.00
CA ILE A 156 -3.31 4.84 18.83
C ILE A 156 -2.93 4.46 20.27
N GLU A 157 -2.05 3.48 20.45
CA GLU A 157 -1.53 3.09 21.78
C GLU A 157 -0.76 4.24 22.46
N ALA A 158 0.15 4.90 21.73
CA ALA A 158 0.95 6.02 22.25
C ALA A 158 0.10 7.26 22.61
N LEU A 159 -1.01 7.47 21.92
CA LEU A 159 -1.97 8.53 22.22
C LEU A 159 -2.87 8.21 23.44
N GLY A 160 -2.84 6.99 23.95
CA GLY A 160 -3.69 6.54 25.04
C GLY A 160 -5.13 6.22 24.60
N TRP A 161 -5.33 5.91 23.29
CA TRP A 161 -6.64 5.66 22.69
C TRP A 161 -6.93 4.17 22.45
N SER A 162 -6.14 3.27 23.03
CA SER A 162 -6.27 1.80 22.82
C SER A 162 -7.67 1.26 23.15
N ASP A 163 -8.40 1.88 24.06
CA ASP A 163 -9.76 1.45 24.40
C ASP A 163 -10.80 1.80 23.33
N LEU A 164 -10.45 2.66 22.37
CA LEU A 164 -11.28 2.99 21.22
C LEU A 164 -11.17 1.98 20.08
N ILE A 165 -10.24 1.03 20.15
CA ILE A 165 -10.09 0.00 19.12
C ILE A 165 -11.26 -1.00 19.26
N SER A 166 -12.26 -0.83 18.40
CA SER A 166 -13.37 -1.79 18.22
C SER A 166 -12.91 -3.02 17.42
N PRO A 167 -13.70 -4.12 17.42
CA PRO A 167 -13.40 -5.28 16.57
C PRO A 167 -13.22 -4.93 15.08
N ASP A 168 -14.01 -4.00 14.53
CA ASP A 168 -13.88 -3.55 13.14
C ASP A 168 -12.56 -2.78 12.91
N ILE A 169 -12.21 -1.85 13.80
CA ILE A 169 -10.93 -1.14 13.75
C ILE A 169 -9.77 -2.12 13.85
N ALA A 170 -9.87 -3.08 14.75
CA ALA A 170 -8.86 -4.12 14.91
C ALA A 170 -8.73 -5.00 13.65
N THR A 171 -9.85 -5.34 13.01
CA THR A 171 -9.90 -6.11 11.75
C THR A 171 -9.25 -5.33 10.62
N LEU A 172 -9.55 -4.04 10.46
CA LEU A 172 -8.93 -3.16 9.47
C LEU A 172 -7.39 -3.12 9.63
N LEU A 173 -6.91 -2.83 10.84
CA LEU A 173 -5.48 -2.75 11.12
C LEU A 173 -4.77 -4.10 10.95
N ALA A 174 -5.39 -5.19 11.42
CA ALA A 174 -4.84 -6.55 11.24
C ALA A 174 -4.77 -6.94 9.76
N SER A 175 -5.76 -6.56 8.96
CA SER A 175 -5.79 -6.84 7.51
C SER A 175 -4.66 -6.14 6.78
N GLY A 176 -4.39 -4.87 7.09
CA GLY A 176 -3.27 -4.14 6.49
C GLY A 176 -1.91 -4.76 6.86
N ILE A 177 -1.70 -5.13 8.12
CA ILE A 177 -0.48 -5.85 8.53
C ILE A 177 -0.32 -7.16 7.74
N ILE A 178 -1.39 -7.94 7.58
CA ILE A 178 -1.36 -9.21 6.85
C ILE A 178 -1.05 -9.00 5.36
N THR A 179 -1.68 -8.01 4.73
CA THR A 179 -1.50 -7.78 3.29
C THR A 179 -0.10 -7.29 2.98
N ASP A 180 0.39 -6.30 3.72
CA ASP A 180 1.69 -5.66 3.46
C ASP A 180 2.88 -6.54 3.84
N THR A 181 2.72 -7.39 4.86
CA THR A 181 3.73 -8.41 5.21
C THR A 181 3.65 -9.68 4.34
N GLY A 182 2.72 -9.74 3.38
CA GLY A 182 2.49 -10.95 2.60
C GLY A 182 2.20 -12.16 3.50
N ARG A 183 1.35 -11.99 4.51
CA ARG A 183 1.04 -13.01 5.53
C ARG A 183 2.25 -13.37 6.37
N PHE A 184 2.99 -12.37 6.83
CA PHE A 184 4.21 -12.48 7.64
C PHE A 184 5.38 -13.16 6.93
N MET A 185 5.44 -13.09 5.60
CA MET A 185 6.58 -13.56 4.82
C MET A 185 7.62 -12.47 4.59
N TYR A 186 7.23 -11.19 4.62
CA TYR A 186 8.08 -10.03 4.32
C TYR A 186 7.96 -8.97 5.42
N ASN A 187 8.98 -8.11 5.56
CA ASN A 187 8.98 -6.92 6.44
C ASN A 187 8.51 -7.15 7.90
N CYS A 188 8.52 -8.39 8.39
CA CYS A 188 8.03 -8.75 9.71
C CYS A 188 9.12 -9.28 10.64
N PHE A 189 10.37 -8.85 10.44
CA PHE A 189 11.53 -9.36 11.21
C PHE A 189 11.63 -8.78 12.62
N ARG A 190 10.81 -7.79 12.96
CA ARG A 190 10.77 -7.19 14.29
C ARG A 190 9.71 -7.87 15.16
N PRO A 191 10.01 -8.23 16.42
CA PRO A 191 9.03 -8.83 17.34
C PRO A 191 7.81 -7.93 17.59
N GLU A 192 7.96 -6.61 17.44
CA GLU A 192 6.90 -5.63 17.66
C GLU A 192 5.70 -5.82 16.71
N VAL A 193 5.96 -6.25 15.48
CA VAL A 193 4.89 -6.56 14.51
C VAL A 193 3.94 -7.61 15.09
N PHE A 194 4.51 -8.72 15.60
CA PHE A 194 3.71 -9.81 16.20
C PHE A 194 3.04 -9.38 17.50
N ARG A 195 3.69 -8.51 18.31
CA ARG A 195 3.09 -7.94 19.49
C ARG A 195 1.85 -7.10 19.15
N GLN A 196 1.97 -6.19 18.16
CA GLN A 196 0.84 -5.38 17.70
C GLN A 196 -0.26 -6.25 17.11
N PHE A 197 0.10 -7.21 16.28
CA PHE A 197 -0.88 -8.13 15.72
C PHE A 197 -1.64 -8.92 16.81
N THR A 198 -0.93 -9.44 17.81
CA THR A 198 -1.55 -10.12 18.97
C THR A 198 -2.47 -9.18 19.74
N HIS A 199 -2.08 -7.90 19.91
CA HIS A 199 -2.92 -6.89 20.54
C HIS A 199 -4.22 -6.69 19.76
N LEU A 200 -4.16 -6.60 18.42
CA LEU A 200 -5.35 -6.45 17.57
C LEU A 200 -6.26 -7.68 17.65
N ILE A 201 -5.72 -8.89 17.68
CA ILE A 201 -6.51 -10.11 17.92
C ILE A 201 -7.21 -10.04 19.28
N ALA A 202 -6.52 -9.60 20.32
CA ALA A 202 -7.12 -9.43 21.65
C ALA A 202 -8.20 -8.35 21.69
N LYS A 203 -8.16 -7.36 20.79
CA LYS A 203 -9.20 -6.34 20.59
C LYS A 203 -10.36 -6.80 19.70
N GLY A 204 -10.31 -8.04 19.21
CA GLY A 204 -11.42 -8.68 18.50
C GLY A 204 -11.27 -8.73 16.98
N ALA A 205 -10.06 -8.51 16.43
CA ALA A 205 -9.84 -8.78 15.01
C ALA A 205 -10.13 -10.24 14.67
N ASP A 206 -10.99 -10.47 13.69
CA ASP A 206 -11.38 -11.81 13.25
C ASP A 206 -10.36 -12.37 12.25
N TYR A 207 -9.24 -12.87 12.78
CA TYR A 207 -8.17 -13.44 11.94
C TYR A 207 -8.64 -14.59 11.02
N PRO A 208 -9.45 -15.57 11.47
CA PRO A 208 -10.00 -16.58 10.57
C PRO A 208 -10.76 -15.98 9.39
N TYR A 209 -11.61 -14.98 9.64
CA TYR A 209 -12.36 -14.28 8.61
C TYR A 209 -11.45 -13.52 7.65
N ILE A 210 -10.45 -12.79 8.15
CA ILE A 210 -9.47 -12.09 7.31
C ILE A 210 -8.76 -13.05 6.36
N ILE A 211 -8.29 -14.19 6.88
CA ILE A 211 -7.60 -15.20 6.06
C ILE A 211 -8.55 -15.85 5.06
N ASP A 212 -9.79 -16.12 5.46
CA ASP A 212 -10.82 -16.62 4.56
C ASP A 212 -11.00 -15.68 3.37
N GLN A 213 -11.27 -14.40 3.62
CA GLN A 213 -11.48 -13.38 2.59
C GLN A 213 -10.27 -13.23 1.65
N LEU A 214 -9.07 -13.18 2.20
CA LEU A 214 -7.84 -13.01 1.41
C LEU A 214 -7.39 -14.27 0.65
N SER A 215 -7.93 -15.47 0.98
CA SER A 215 -7.38 -16.74 0.47
C SER A 215 -8.36 -17.56 -0.35
N TYR A 216 -9.68 -17.48 -0.06
CA TYR A 216 -10.64 -18.44 -0.57
C TYR A 216 -11.77 -17.84 -1.41
N HIS A 217 -11.76 -16.52 -1.62
CA HIS A 217 -12.75 -15.80 -2.43
C HIS A 217 -12.28 -15.47 -3.86
N GLY A 218 -11.17 -16.08 -4.30
CA GLY A 218 -10.72 -16.01 -5.69
C GLY A 218 -11.67 -16.72 -6.65
N THR A 219 -11.68 -16.30 -7.89
CA THR A 219 -12.48 -16.93 -8.95
C THR A 219 -11.76 -18.11 -9.60
N LEU A 220 -12.54 -18.98 -10.26
CA LEU A 220 -11.97 -20.02 -11.10
C LEU A 220 -11.09 -19.45 -12.23
N GLU A 221 -11.44 -18.29 -12.75
CA GLU A 221 -10.67 -17.64 -13.82
C GLU A 221 -9.32 -17.13 -13.31
N GLU A 222 -9.25 -16.58 -12.10
CA GLU A 222 -7.97 -16.24 -11.44
C GLU A 222 -7.08 -17.48 -11.24
N LEU A 223 -7.67 -18.62 -10.83
CA LEU A 223 -6.93 -19.88 -10.70
C LEU A 223 -6.39 -20.36 -12.05
N LYS A 224 -7.21 -20.32 -13.10
CA LYS A 224 -6.79 -20.65 -14.46
C LYS A 224 -5.70 -19.71 -14.97
N LEU A 225 -5.79 -18.41 -14.65
CA LEU A 225 -4.76 -17.42 -14.98
C LEU A 225 -3.42 -17.79 -14.34
N ARG A 226 -3.41 -18.17 -13.07
CA ARG A 226 -2.18 -18.63 -12.39
C ARG A 226 -1.56 -19.82 -13.12
N GLY A 227 -2.38 -20.81 -13.51
CA GLY A 227 -1.92 -21.95 -14.30
C GLY A 227 -1.33 -21.55 -15.65
N TYR A 228 -2.01 -20.66 -16.39
CA TYR A 228 -1.52 -20.13 -17.66
C TYR A 228 -0.19 -19.38 -17.50
N ILE A 229 -0.09 -18.49 -16.54
CA ILE A 229 1.14 -17.72 -16.28
C ILE A 229 2.33 -18.63 -15.96
N LEU A 230 2.12 -19.61 -15.08
CA LEU A 230 3.18 -20.51 -14.67
C LEU A 230 3.64 -21.44 -15.81
N HIS A 231 2.73 -21.81 -16.72
CA HIS A 231 3.04 -22.73 -17.81
C HIS A 231 3.53 -22.02 -19.07
N GLU A 232 2.92 -20.90 -19.45
CA GLU A 232 3.15 -20.27 -20.75
C GLU A 232 3.97 -18.96 -20.67
N LYS A 233 3.97 -18.29 -19.51
CA LYS A 233 4.48 -16.91 -19.39
C LYS A 233 5.68 -16.74 -18.48
N LEU A 234 6.01 -17.77 -17.72
CA LEU A 234 7.15 -17.74 -16.81
C LEU A 234 8.44 -18.05 -17.55
N GLU A 235 9.35 -17.10 -17.56
CA GLU A 235 10.71 -17.26 -18.05
C GLU A 235 11.69 -17.26 -16.86
N VAL A 236 12.56 -18.28 -16.77
CA VAL A 236 13.52 -18.41 -15.69
C VAL A 236 14.94 -18.17 -16.21
N TYR A 237 15.65 -17.29 -15.53
CA TYR A 237 17.05 -16.93 -15.77
C TYR A 237 17.92 -17.41 -14.61
N SER A 238 18.20 -18.72 -14.57
CA SER A 238 18.85 -19.38 -13.43
C SER A 238 20.22 -18.79 -13.10
N GLU A 239 21.00 -18.39 -14.12
CA GLU A 239 22.31 -17.75 -13.95
C GLU A 239 22.22 -16.36 -13.29
N LEU A 240 21.04 -15.73 -13.30
CA LEU A 240 20.76 -14.45 -12.66
C LEU A 240 19.92 -14.60 -11.39
N GLY A 241 19.53 -15.81 -11.00
CA GLY A 241 18.62 -16.04 -9.87
C GLY A 241 17.28 -15.33 -10.05
N ALA A 242 16.81 -15.19 -11.28
CA ALA A 242 15.65 -14.35 -11.57
C ALA A 242 14.59 -15.04 -12.42
N ALA A 243 13.36 -14.55 -12.33
CA ALA A 243 12.27 -14.92 -13.21
C ALA A 243 11.55 -13.67 -13.75
N ILE A 244 10.98 -13.80 -14.95
CA ILE A 244 10.17 -12.79 -15.60
C ILE A 244 8.81 -13.40 -15.94
N ILE A 245 7.74 -12.65 -15.68
CA ILE A 245 6.40 -12.95 -16.15
C ILE A 245 5.97 -11.79 -17.06
N THR A 246 5.42 -12.09 -18.24
CA THR A 246 4.89 -11.08 -19.14
C THR A 246 3.43 -11.31 -19.44
N LEU A 247 2.64 -10.23 -19.48
CA LEU A 247 1.22 -10.31 -19.82
C LEU A 247 0.83 -9.09 -20.65
N ASN A 248 0.35 -9.32 -21.89
CA ASN A 248 -0.07 -8.25 -22.76
C ASN A 248 -1.56 -7.95 -22.61
N GLN A 249 -1.99 -6.82 -23.17
CA GLN A 249 -3.36 -6.35 -23.06
C GLN A 249 -4.37 -7.27 -23.79
N GLU A 250 -4.00 -7.86 -24.92
CA GLU A 250 -4.86 -8.79 -25.68
C GLU A 250 -5.13 -10.05 -24.87
N GLU A 251 -4.12 -10.58 -24.18
CA GLU A 251 -4.24 -11.75 -23.31
C GLU A 251 -5.15 -11.47 -22.11
N MET A 252 -5.06 -10.27 -21.52
CA MET A 252 -5.96 -9.86 -20.44
C MET A 252 -7.41 -9.74 -20.94
N GLN A 253 -7.63 -9.07 -22.05
CA GLN A 253 -8.97 -8.89 -22.64
C GLN A 253 -9.60 -10.24 -23.06
N ALA A 254 -8.84 -11.10 -23.73
CA ALA A 254 -9.32 -12.41 -24.16
C ALA A 254 -9.77 -13.32 -23.01
N ARG A 255 -9.26 -13.06 -21.79
CA ARG A 255 -9.61 -13.80 -20.57
C ARG A 255 -10.56 -13.05 -19.64
N GLY A 256 -10.99 -11.85 -20.01
CA GLY A 256 -11.87 -11.01 -19.18
C GLY A 256 -11.25 -10.57 -17.88
N LEU A 257 -9.91 -10.39 -17.85
CA LEU A 257 -9.15 -10.07 -16.64
C LEU A 257 -9.11 -8.57 -16.37
N SER A 258 -9.21 -8.23 -15.11
CA SER A 258 -8.97 -6.90 -14.54
C SER A 258 -7.55 -6.78 -13.94
N LYS A 259 -7.17 -5.58 -13.51
CA LYS A 259 -5.87 -5.36 -12.84
C LYS A 259 -5.75 -6.15 -11.53
N GLY A 260 -6.83 -6.23 -10.75
CA GLY A 260 -6.86 -6.94 -9.47
C GLY A 260 -6.60 -8.44 -9.61
N ASP A 261 -7.02 -9.06 -10.73
CA ASP A 261 -6.83 -10.50 -10.98
C ASP A 261 -5.35 -10.90 -11.11
N THR A 262 -4.47 -9.94 -11.32
CA THR A 262 -3.02 -10.16 -11.43
C THR A 262 -2.26 -9.97 -10.12
N GLU A 263 -2.96 -9.63 -9.03
CA GLU A 263 -2.33 -9.39 -7.73
C GLU A 263 -1.69 -10.67 -7.17
N GLY A 264 -0.51 -10.52 -6.60
CA GLY A 264 0.26 -11.61 -6.02
C GLY A 264 0.95 -12.57 -7.01
N LEU A 265 0.66 -12.49 -8.33
CA LEU A 265 1.27 -13.37 -9.33
C LEU A 265 2.80 -13.25 -9.37
N VAL A 266 3.32 -12.06 -9.18
CA VAL A 266 4.76 -11.77 -9.15
C VAL A 266 5.49 -12.53 -8.04
N ASN A 267 4.79 -12.98 -6.98
CA ASN A 267 5.40 -13.71 -5.87
C ASN A 267 5.56 -15.21 -6.16
N LEU A 268 4.80 -15.77 -7.10
CA LEU A 268 4.75 -17.23 -7.31
C LEU A 268 6.14 -17.84 -7.61
N PRO A 269 6.99 -17.26 -8.49
CA PRO A 269 8.27 -17.84 -8.81
C PRO A 269 9.30 -17.78 -7.66
N LEU A 270 9.09 -16.92 -6.65
CA LEU A 270 9.99 -16.85 -5.47
C LEU A 270 9.94 -18.12 -4.60
N SER A 271 8.98 -19.01 -4.84
CA SER A 271 8.90 -20.32 -4.18
C SER A 271 9.91 -21.34 -4.74
N VAL A 272 10.59 -21.02 -5.85
CA VAL A 272 11.56 -21.91 -6.51
C VAL A 272 12.96 -21.62 -5.98
N GLU A 273 13.64 -22.66 -5.51
CA GLU A 273 15.03 -22.54 -5.05
C GLU A 273 15.93 -21.95 -6.14
N GLY A 274 16.74 -20.95 -5.76
CA GLY A 274 17.63 -20.25 -6.67
C GLY A 274 17.01 -19.06 -7.39
N ILE A 275 15.71 -18.76 -7.20
CA ILE A 275 15.06 -17.53 -7.67
C ILE A 275 14.88 -16.59 -6.48
N ASP A 276 15.59 -15.46 -6.50
CA ASP A 276 15.49 -14.42 -5.45
C ASP A 276 14.97 -13.07 -5.95
N CYS A 277 14.73 -12.94 -7.27
CA CYS A 277 14.21 -11.74 -7.89
C CYS A 277 13.19 -12.06 -8.98
N VAL A 278 12.04 -11.40 -8.98
CA VAL A 278 10.99 -11.59 -9.99
C VAL A 278 10.54 -10.24 -10.53
N CYS A 279 10.39 -10.17 -11.86
CA CYS A 279 9.82 -9.05 -12.58
C CYS A 279 8.51 -9.48 -13.24
N PHE A 280 7.40 -8.82 -12.93
CA PHE A 280 6.15 -8.95 -13.65
C PHE A 280 5.94 -7.72 -14.52
N ILE A 281 5.88 -7.93 -15.83
CA ILE A 281 5.75 -6.93 -16.87
C ILE A 281 4.35 -7.04 -17.46
N ARG A 282 3.52 -6.06 -17.22
CA ARG A 282 2.14 -6.03 -17.71
C ARG A 282 1.89 -4.82 -18.59
N GLU A 283 1.39 -5.07 -19.78
CA GLU A 283 0.93 -4.01 -20.66
C GLU A 283 -0.38 -3.41 -20.14
N ASP A 284 -0.43 -2.10 -20.06
CA ASP A 284 -1.64 -1.31 -19.77
C ASP A 284 -1.97 -0.44 -20.99
N LYS A 285 -3.11 0.25 -21.01
CA LYS A 285 -3.60 1.00 -22.19
C LYS A 285 -2.60 2.03 -22.73
N THR A 286 -1.79 2.62 -21.87
CA THR A 286 -0.91 3.75 -22.21
C THR A 286 0.56 3.51 -21.89
N GLN A 287 0.88 2.43 -21.19
CA GLN A 287 2.24 2.15 -20.67
C GLN A 287 2.38 0.70 -20.26
N VAL A 288 3.60 0.28 -20.01
CA VAL A 288 3.91 -1.04 -19.43
C VAL A 288 4.17 -0.87 -17.94
N LYS A 289 3.40 -1.56 -17.12
CA LYS A 289 3.56 -1.56 -15.66
C LYS A 289 4.54 -2.64 -15.24
N ILE A 290 5.47 -2.27 -14.35
CA ILE A 290 6.50 -3.14 -13.82
C ILE A 290 6.21 -3.38 -12.34
N SER A 291 6.14 -4.65 -11.94
CA SER A 291 6.09 -5.04 -10.53
C SER A 291 7.30 -5.91 -10.22
N LEU A 292 8.04 -5.56 -9.20
CA LEU A 292 9.28 -6.23 -8.79
C LEU A 292 9.12 -6.80 -7.39
N ARG A 293 9.59 -8.03 -7.21
CA ARG A 293 9.66 -8.67 -5.89
C ARG A 293 10.99 -9.38 -5.74
N SER A 294 11.45 -9.44 -4.50
CA SER A 294 12.64 -10.21 -4.15
C SER A 294 12.51 -10.85 -2.76
N ILE A 295 13.48 -11.69 -2.43
CA ILE A 295 13.65 -12.23 -1.08
C ILE A 295 15.04 -11.87 -0.53
N GLY A 296 15.17 -11.95 0.79
CA GLY A 296 16.44 -11.63 1.46
C GLY A 296 16.83 -10.16 1.31
N SER A 297 18.10 -9.92 1.06
CA SER A 297 18.69 -8.58 0.97
C SER A 297 18.75 -7.99 -0.44
N PHE A 298 18.16 -8.64 -1.45
CA PHE A 298 18.24 -8.16 -2.83
C PHE A 298 17.34 -6.95 -3.07
N PRO A 299 17.89 -5.75 -3.44
CA PRO A 299 17.17 -4.49 -3.41
C PRO A 299 16.43 -4.20 -4.73
N VAL A 300 15.20 -4.67 -4.89
CA VAL A 300 14.40 -4.38 -6.11
C VAL A 300 13.93 -2.93 -6.21
N ASN A 301 13.92 -2.18 -5.13
CA ASN A 301 13.63 -0.74 -5.16
C ASN A 301 14.66 0.05 -5.97
N ILE A 302 15.93 -0.38 -5.96
CA ILE A 302 16.99 0.21 -6.80
C ILE A 302 16.70 -0.09 -8.28
N LEU A 303 16.30 -1.32 -8.62
CA LEU A 303 15.91 -1.67 -9.99
C LEU A 303 14.71 -0.84 -10.47
N ALA A 304 13.71 -0.62 -9.61
CA ALA A 304 12.55 0.20 -9.91
C ALA A 304 12.96 1.66 -10.17
N GLN A 305 13.80 2.22 -9.32
CA GLN A 305 14.22 3.61 -9.40
C GLN A 305 15.13 3.86 -10.61
N GLU A 306 16.17 3.06 -10.80
CA GLU A 306 17.17 3.25 -11.87
C GLU A 306 16.63 2.84 -13.25
N GLY A 307 15.78 1.80 -13.32
CA GLY A 307 15.32 1.23 -14.57
C GLY A 307 13.96 1.71 -15.07
N PHE A 308 13.06 2.12 -14.15
CA PHE A 308 11.66 2.28 -14.47
C PHE A 308 11.00 3.53 -13.86
N GLY A 309 11.80 4.48 -13.36
CA GLY A 309 11.31 5.73 -12.78
C GLY A 309 10.35 5.54 -11.59
N GLY A 310 10.43 4.40 -10.94
CA GLY A 310 9.54 3.98 -9.86
C GLY A 310 10.20 3.98 -8.48
N GLY A 311 9.68 3.14 -7.58
CA GLY A 311 10.19 3.03 -6.21
C GLY A 311 9.46 1.96 -5.43
N GLY A 312 9.64 1.95 -4.13
CA GLY A 312 9.03 0.99 -3.21
C GLY A 312 9.99 0.56 -2.11
N HIS A 313 9.68 -0.58 -1.48
CA HIS A 313 10.49 -1.20 -0.44
C HIS A 313 11.60 -2.08 -1.01
N LEU A 314 12.53 -2.49 -0.13
CA LEU A 314 13.65 -3.36 -0.48
C LEU A 314 13.21 -4.57 -1.33
N ASN A 315 12.16 -5.25 -0.92
CA ASN A 315 11.70 -6.50 -1.53
C ASN A 315 10.40 -6.38 -2.35
N ALA A 316 9.79 -5.18 -2.40
CA ALA A 316 8.55 -4.92 -3.13
C ALA A 316 8.60 -3.52 -3.74
N ALA A 317 8.71 -3.44 -5.06
CA ALA A 317 8.82 -2.18 -5.77
C ALA A 317 8.07 -2.25 -7.10
N GLY A 318 7.82 -1.09 -7.69
CA GLY A 318 7.16 -1.00 -8.98
C GLY A 318 7.62 0.22 -9.75
N GLY A 319 7.29 0.24 -11.04
CA GLY A 319 7.60 1.35 -11.93
C GLY A 319 6.81 1.26 -13.22
N GLU A 320 7.15 2.13 -14.16
CA GLU A 320 6.48 2.23 -15.44
C GLU A 320 7.53 2.29 -16.57
N TRP A 321 7.17 1.75 -17.73
CA TRP A 321 8.01 1.77 -18.91
C TRP A 321 7.23 2.35 -20.09
N GLN A 322 7.84 3.30 -20.77
CA GLN A 322 7.30 3.89 -22.01
C GLN A 322 7.86 3.13 -23.20
N GLY A 323 7.11 2.14 -23.68
CA GLY A 323 7.52 1.27 -24.77
C GLY A 323 6.77 -0.05 -24.74
N ASP A 324 7.31 -1.07 -25.36
CA ASP A 324 6.75 -2.42 -25.40
C ASP A 324 7.28 -3.35 -24.29
N ILE A 325 6.68 -4.52 -24.19
CA ILE A 325 7.06 -5.56 -23.21
C ILE A 325 8.50 -6.02 -23.41
N ASP A 326 8.95 -6.14 -24.65
CA ASP A 326 10.31 -6.63 -24.98
C ASP A 326 11.38 -5.61 -24.57
N GLY A 327 11.11 -4.32 -24.79
CA GLY A 327 11.97 -3.25 -24.29
C GLY A 327 12.04 -3.23 -22.76
N ALA A 328 10.91 -3.38 -22.06
CA ALA A 328 10.87 -3.48 -20.61
C ALA A 328 11.67 -4.69 -20.08
N ARG A 329 11.54 -5.85 -20.74
CA ARG A 329 12.29 -7.07 -20.42
C ARG A 329 13.81 -6.86 -20.57
N GLN A 330 14.24 -6.27 -21.67
CA GLN A 330 15.66 -5.98 -21.91
C GLN A 330 16.22 -5.01 -20.88
N GLN A 331 15.46 -3.95 -20.56
CA GLN A 331 15.81 -2.98 -19.54
C GLN A 331 16.00 -3.65 -18.17
N PHE A 332 15.04 -4.49 -17.75
CA PHE A 332 15.14 -5.22 -16.51
C PHE A 332 16.41 -6.10 -16.46
N LEU A 333 16.63 -6.91 -17.48
CA LEU A 333 17.81 -7.81 -17.53
C LEU A 333 19.13 -7.06 -17.52
N ALA A 334 19.20 -5.88 -18.17
CA ALA A 334 20.40 -5.06 -18.20
C ALA A 334 20.72 -4.50 -16.79
N HIS A 335 19.72 -3.93 -16.12
CA HIS A 335 19.90 -3.38 -14.77
C HIS A 335 20.15 -4.48 -13.74
N LEU A 336 19.46 -5.62 -13.84
CA LEU A 336 19.68 -6.76 -12.98
C LEU A 336 21.14 -7.25 -13.04
N LYS A 337 21.70 -7.42 -14.25
CA LYS A 337 23.11 -7.82 -14.44
C LYS A 337 24.08 -6.81 -13.81
N GLN A 338 23.82 -5.51 -13.97
CA GLN A 338 24.65 -4.46 -13.38
C GLN A 338 24.58 -4.49 -11.85
N LEU A 339 23.38 -4.66 -11.27
CA LEU A 339 23.20 -4.69 -9.82
C LEU A 339 23.87 -5.95 -9.22
N ARG A 340 23.73 -7.12 -9.86
CA ARG A 340 24.41 -8.35 -9.46
C ARG A 340 25.93 -8.21 -9.49
N ALA A 341 26.48 -7.57 -10.52
CA ALA A 341 27.92 -7.33 -10.63
C ALA A 341 28.46 -6.41 -9.51
N LYS A 342 27.66 -5.41 -9.07
CA LYS A 342 28.02 -4.53 -7.95
C LYS A 342 27.98 -5.24 -6.59
N SER A 343 27.15 -6.27 -6.44
CA SER A 343 26.99 -7.02 -5.18
C SER A 343 28.07 -8.09 -4.95
N ILE A 344 28.91 -8.40 -5.95
CA ILE A 344 30.00 -9.39 -5.87
C ILE A 344 31.34 -8.71 -5.50
N ASN A 345 31.42 -7.40 -5.55
CA ASN A 345 32.59 -6.60 -5.16
C ASN A 345 32.38 -5.96 -3.79
#